data_0e21ad7c0f6519140ae925762e8f890d
#
_entry.id   0e21ad7c0f6519140ae925762e8f890d
#
_cell.length_a   1.000
_cell.length_b   1.000
_cell.length_c   1.000
_cell.angle_alpha   90.00
_cell.angle_beta   90.00
_cell.angle_gamma   90.00
#
_symmetry.space_group_name_H-M   'P 1'
#
loop_
_entity.id
_entity.type
_entity.pdbx_description
1 polymer ?
#
loop_
_entity_poly.entity_id
_entity_poly.type
_entity_poly.pdbx_seq_one_letter_code
_entity_poly.pdbx_strand_id
1 'polypeptide(L)'
;MNLRTAAELLRSGQMRVLLGAMRLVTPYYRLLWLVAAFRSGLIARLEGGARSFEELARDRVQDAADRDWLRAWLELGVRVGQLRLEGERYSLRSYLARQLARPANDAIAAILEEVATLHYRLVLESPTRMAAGRRFTLADQDGVLVARSSPLLRPFVHEAIDEVVP
;
A
#
# COMPACT_ATOMS: atom_id res chain seq x y z
N MET A 1 12.34 -21.18 -13.02
CA MET A 1 11.51 -22.41 -12.84
C MET A 1 11.90 -23.36 -13.94
N ASN A 2 12.28 -24.62 -13.61
CA ASN A 2 12.69 -25.57 -14.62
C ASN A 2 11.44 -26.22 -15.30
N LEU A 3 11.59 -26.75 -16.52
CA LEU A 3 10.49 -27.32 -17.31
C LEU A 3 9.78 -28.49 -16.59
N ARG A 4 10.51 -29.29 -15.81
CA ARG A 4 9.95 -30.42 -15.07
C ARG A 4 8.98 -29.94 -13.99
N THR A 5 9.36 -28.95 -13.18
CA THR A 5 8.51 -28.34 -12.16
C THR A 5 7.26 -27.68 -12.77
N ALA A 6 7.42 -27.02 -13.93
CA ALA A 6 6.29 -26.44 -14.63
C ALA A 6 5.29 -27.50 -15.12
N ALA A 7 5.78 -28.62 -15.66
CA ALA A 7 4.95 -29.72 -16.11
C ALA A 7 4.21 -30.41 -14.95
N GLU A 8 4.86 -30.59 -13.80
CA GLU A 8 4.23 -31.14 -12.59
C GLU A 8 3.11 -30.24 -12.07
N LEU A 9 3.34 -28.92 -11.97
CA LEU A 9 2.33 -27.94 -11.54
C LEU A 9 1.12 -27.87 -12.51
N LEU A 10 1.36 -28.02 -13.80
CA LEU A 10 0.29 -28.08 -14.80
C LEU A 10 -0.52 -29.37 -14.68
N ARG A 11 0.16 -30.52 -14.52
CA ARG A 11 -0.50 -31.83 -14.42
C ARG A 11 -1.32 -31.98 -13.14
N SER A 12 -0.84 -31.41 -12.01
CA SER A 12 -1.53 -31.44 -10.72
C SER A 12 -2.66 -30.39 -10.59
N GLY A 13 -2.85 -29.50 -11.58
CA GLY A 13 -3.77 -28.38 -11.49
C GLY A 13 -3.33 -27.23 -10.57
N GLN A 14 -2.20 -27.39 -9.86
CA GLN A 14 -1.69 -26.38 -8.91
C GLN A 14 -1.32 -25.06 -9.60
N MET A 15 -0.98 -25.08 -10.90
CA MET A 15 -0.70 -23.86 -11.65
C MET A 15 -1.88 -22.90 -11.65
N ARG A 16 -3.12 -23.40 -11.82
CA ARG A 16 -4.35 -22.55 -11.79
C ARG A 16 -4.54 -21.93 -10.41
N VAL A 17 -4.34 -22.71 -9.35
CA VAL A 17 -4.44 -22.23 -7.97
C VAL A 17 -3.38 -21.17 -7.70
N LEU A 18 -2.12 -21.41 -8.10
CA LEU A 18 -1.03 -20.45 -7.96
C LEU A 18 -1.32 -19.13 -8.69
N LEU A 19 -1.77 -19.19 -9.94
CA LEU A 19 -2.12 -17.99 -10.70
C LEU A 19 -3.30 -17.24 -10.06
N GLY A 20 -4.29 -17.96 -9.53
CA GLY A 20 -5.38 -17.37 -8.76
C GLY A 20 -4.87 -16.65 -7.50
N ALA A 21 -4.00 -17.30 -6.74
CA ALA A 21 -3.39 -16.71 -5.56
C ALA A 21 -2.54 -15.46 -5.90
N MET A 22 -1.74 -15.53 -6.96
CA MET A 22 -0.91 -14.39 -7.40
C MET A 22 -1.72 -13.17 -7.82
N ARG A 23 -2.94 -13.35 -8.32
CA ARG A 23 -3.87 -12.25 -8.62
C ARG A 23 -4.29 -11.47 -7.37
N LEU A 24 -4.31 -12.10 -6.20
CA LEU A 24 -4.61 -11.46 -4.93
C LEU A 24 -3.35 -10.90 -4.25
N VAL A 25 -2.27 -11.68 -4.27
CA VAL A 25 -1.01 -11.34 -3.58
C VAL A 25 -0.37 -10.08 -4.17
N THR A 26 -0.29 -9.95 -5.49
CA THR A 26 0.37 -8.81 -6.13
C THR A 26 -0.30 -7.47 -5.82
N PRO A 27 -1.64 -7.30 -5.95
CA PRO A 27 -2.32 -6.08 -5.53
C PRO A 27 -2.14 -5.77 -4.05
N TYR A 28 -2.14 -6.78 -3.19
CA TYR A 28 -1.91 -6.61 -1.76
C TYR A 28 -0.52 -6.04 -1.45
N TYR A 29 0.54 -6.59 -2.05
CA TYR A 29 1.89 -6.04 -1.92
C TYR A 29 2.01 -4.63 -2.49
N ARG A 30 1.31 -4.33 -3.58
CA ARG A 30 1.25 -2.97 -4.13
C ARG A 30 0.65 -1.98 -3.15
N LEU A 31 -0.46 -2.34 -2.52
CA LEU A 31 -1.11 -1.51 -1.51
C LEU A 31 -0.19 -1.27 -0.32
N LEU A 32 0.33 -2.35 0.29
CA LEU A 32 1.19 -2.25 1.47
C LEU A 32 2.46 -1.44 1.19
N TRP A 33 3.10 -1.69 0.04
CA TRP A 33 4.30 -0.94 -0.34
C TRP A 33 3.99 0.54 -0.53
N LEU A 34 2.87 0.86 -1.20
CA LEU A 34 2.47 2.24 -1.46
C LEU A 34 2.18 3.01 -0.17
N VAL A 35 1.44 2.40 0.76
CA VAL A 35 1.17 2.97 2.08
C VAL A 35 2.46 3.17 2.87
N ALA A 36 3.34 2.16 2.91
CA ALA A 36 4.63 2.28 3.59
C ALA A 36 5.51 3.39 2.98
N ALA A 37 5.52 3.51 1.65
CA ALA A 37 6.26 4.56 0.93
C ALA A 37 5.69 5.96 1.19
N PHE A 38 4.37 6.09 1.32
CA PHE A 38 3.71 7.33 1.70
C PHE A 38 4.07 7.70 3.14
N ARG A 39 3.82 6.82 4.10
CA ARG A 39 4.10 7.03 5.53
C ARG A 39 5.57 7.36 5.81
N SER A 40 6.47 6.69 5.11
CA SER A 40 7.91 6.96 5.24
C SER A 40 8.35 8.28 4.58
N GLY A 41 7.48 9.00 3.86
CA GLY A 41 7.81 10.20 3.11
C GLY A 41 8.66 9.94 1.85
N LEU A 42 8.83 8.67 1.42
CA LEU A 42 9.56 8.34 0.19
C LEU A 42 8.87 8.95 -1.04
N ILE A 43 7.53 8.88 -1.08
CA ILE A 43 6.75 9.42 -2.20
C ILE A 43 6.98 10.92 -2.34
N ALA A 44 6.92 11.68 -1.26
CA ALA A 44 7.17 13.12 -1.26
C ALA A 44 8.60 13.46 -1.72
N ARG A 45 9.60 12.68 -1.31
CA ARG A 45 11.00 12.87 -1.75
C ARG A 45 11.21 12.62 -3.24
N LEU A 46 10.41 11.74 -3.85
CA LEU A 46 10.48 11.40 -5.26
C LEU A 46 9.55 12.26 -6.14
N GLU A 47 8.69 13.11 -5.55
CA GLU A 47 7.84 14.04 -6.29
C GLU A 47 8.68 15.01 -7.13
N GLY A 48 9.76 15.53 -6.55
CA GLY A 48 10.68 16.46 -7.21
C GLY A 48 11.60 15.84 -8.28
N GLY A 49 11.45 14.55 -8.59
CA GLY A 49 12.23 13.85 -9.62
C GLY A 49 12.98 12.61 -9.13
N ALA A 50 13.76 12.03 -10.03
CA ALA A 50 14.52 10.82 -9.76
C ALA A 50 15.66 11.07 -8.76
N ARG A 51 15.85 10.11 -7.82
CA ARG A 51 16.89 10.14 -6.78
C ARG A 51 17.76 8.89 -6.84
N SER A 52 19.04 9.04 -6.53
CA SER A 52 19.94 7.91 -6.36
C SER A 52 19.65 7.17 -5.04
N PHE A 53 20.17 5.94 -4.93
CA PHE A 53 20.10 5.21 -3.66
C PHE A 53 20.74 6.01 -2.52
N GLU A 54 21.90 6.62 -2.76
CA GLU A 54 22.62 7.42 -1.76
C GLU A 54 21.82 8.65 -1.29
N GLU A 55 21.13 9.32 -2.21
CA GLU A 55 20.24 10.43 -1.87
C GLU A 55 19.04 9.96 -1.03
N LEU A 56 18.52 8.75 -1.27
CA LEU A 56 17.39 8.17 -0.51
C LEU A 56 17.81 7.61 0.85
N ALA A 57 19.04 7.07 0.95
CA ALA A 57 19.59 6.52 2.18
C ALA A 57 20.06 7.60 3.16
N ARG A 58 20.44 8.79 2.64
CA ARG A 58 20.93 9.89 3.48
C ARG A 58 19.93 10.21 4.59
N ASP A 59 20.41 10.36 5.80
CA ASP A 59 19.64 10.69 7.00
C ASP A 59 18.64 9.62 7.47
N ARG A 60 18.64 8.43 6.84
CA ARG A 60 17.70 7.35 7.20
C ARG A 60 18.37 6.08 7.67
N VAL A 61 19.54 5.81 7.15
CA VAL A 61 20.19 4.49 7.29
C VAL A 61 21.65 4.72 7.61
N GLN A 62 22.06 4.27 8.79
CA GLN A 62 23.41 4.51 9.29
C GLN A 62 24.32 3.30 9.13
N ASP A 63 23.77 2.07 9.18
CA ASP A 63 24.55 0.85 9.06
C ASP A 63 24.36 0.11 7.74
N ALA A 64 25.21 -0.88 7.48
CA ALA A 64 25.21 -1.65 6.24
C ALA A 64 23.95 -2.53 6.10
N ALA A 65 23.49 -3.14 7.20
CA ALA A 65 22.33 -4.02 7.19
C ALA A 65 21.04 -3.24 6.84
N ASP A 66 20.86 -2.06 7.42
CA ASP A 66 19.73 -1.19 7.11
C ASP A 66 19.78 -0.70 5.65
N ARG A 67 20.98 -0.47 5.10
CA ARG A 67 21.15 -0.11 3.69
C ARG A 67 20.70 -1.24 2.76
N ASP A 68 21.03 -2.48 3.08
CA ASP A 68 20.59 -3.64 2.31
C ASP A 68 19.08 -3.82 2.38
N TRP A 69 18.47 -3.62 3.55
CA TRP A 69 17.02 -3.60 3.73
C TRP A 69 16.34 -2.52 2.90
N LEU A 70 16.86 -1.29 2.93
CA LEU A 70 16.32 -0.19 2.12
C LEU A 70 16.42 -0.52 0.62
N ARG A 71 17.55 -1.10 0.17
CA ARG A 71 17.74 -1.51 -1.22
C ARG A 71 16.73 -2.56 -1.64
N ALA A 72 16.56 -3.62 -0.84
CA ALA A 72 15.59 -4.68 -1.09
C ALA A 72 14.15 -4.13 -1.13
N TRP A 73 13.81 -3.18 -0.25
CA TRP A 73 12.50 -2.55 -0.22
C TRP A 73 12.24 -1.65 -1.43
N LEU A 74 13.23 -0.88 -1.91
CA LEU A 74 13.13 -0.11 -3.14
C LEU A 74 13.00 -1.02 -4.36
N GLU A 75 13.74 -2.13 -4.42
CA GLU A 75 13.61 -3.14 -5.47
C GLU A 75 12.22 -3.78 -5.49
N LEU A 76 11.64 -4.05 -4.31
CA LEU A 76 10.24 -4.48 -4.22
C LEU A 76 9.32 -3.45 -4.86
N GLY A 77 9.51 -2.16 -4.59
CA GLY A 77 8.76 -1.06 -5.21
C GLY A 77 8.83 -1.07 -6.73
N VAL A 78 10.01 -1.38 -7.28
CA VAL A 78 10.21 -1.55 -8.73
C VAL A 78 9.44 -2.78 -9.24
N ARG A 79 9.57 -3.93 -8.58
CA ARG A 79 8.91 -5.19 -8.96
C ARG A 79 7.38 -5.09 -8.92
N VAL A 80 6.82 -4.41 -7.92
CA VAL A 80 5.36 -4.21 -7.84
C VAL A 80 4.88 -3.04 -8.71
N GLY A 81 5.77 -2.39 -9.46
CA GLY A 81 5.45 -1.39 -10.47
C GLY A 81 5.11 0.00 -9.93
N GLN A 82 5.48 0.31 -8.68
CA GLN A 82 5.31 1.63 -8.09
C GLN A 82 6.49 2.55 -8.38
N LEU A 83 7.70 1.98 -8.43
CA LEU A 83 8.92 2.68 -8.80
C LEU A 83 9.41 2.24 -10.18
N ARG A 84 10.24 3.11 -10.77
CA ARG A 84 11.11 2.83 -11.91
C ARG A 84 12.55 3.04 -11.46
N LEU A 85 13.45 2.16 -11.90
CA LEU A 85 14.89 2.31 -11.77
C LEU A 85 15.46 2.49 -13.17
N GLU A 86 16.12 3.62 -13.41
CA GLU A 86 16.82 3.93 -14.64
C GLU A 86 18.27 4.30 -14.30
N GLY A 87 19.22 3.48 -14.76
CA GLY A 87 20.58 3.52 -14.25
C GLY A 87 20.57 3.25 -12.74
N GLU A 88 21.03 4.21 -11.95
CA GLU A 88 21.07 4.14 -10.47
C GLU A 88 20.03 5.05 -9.79
N ARG A 89 19.04 5.54 -10.53
CA ARG A 89 18.08 6.52 -10.02
C ARG A 89 16.67 5.95 -9.99
N TYR A 90 16.02 6.11 -8.84
CA TYR A 90 14.64 5.72 -8.59
C TYR A 90 13.69 6.89 -8.85
N SER A 91 12.55 6.62 -9.48
CA SER A 91 11.49 7.60 -9.72
C SER A 91 10.10 6.95 -9.53
N LEU A 92 9.06 7.77 -9.31
CA LEU A 92 7.68 7.29 -9.23
C LEU A 92 7.19 6.84 -10.62
N ARG A 93 6.78 5.57 -10.72
CA ARG A 93 6.29 5.00 -11.98
C ARG A 93 4.77 5.08 -12.11
N SER A 94 4.03 4.63 -11.08
CA SER A 94 2.58 4.51 -11.18
C SER A 94 1.91 5.88 -11.14
N TYR A 95 0.76 5.99 -11.84
CA TYR A 95 -0.07 7.20 -11.76
C TYR A 95 -0.49 7.47 -10.31
N LEU A 96 -0.97 6.45 -9.60
CA LEU A 96 -1.43 6.59 -8.22
C LEU A 96 -0.30 7.09 -7.30
N ALA A 97 0.92 6.51 -7.38
CA ALA A 97 2.04 6.97 -6.56
C ALA A 97 2.35 8.45 -6.79
N ARG A 98 2.32 8.91 -8.06
CA ARG A 98 2.50 10.34 -8.38
C ARG A 98 1.37 11.23 -7.86
N GLN A 99 0.12 10.74 -7.86
CA GLN A 99 -0.99 11.52 -7.32
C GLN A 99 -0.95 11.61 -5.79
N LEU A 100 -0.56 10.54 -5.10
CA LEU A 100 -0.43 10.54 -3.64
C LEU A 100 0.70 11.44 -3.13
N ALA A 101 1.64 11.84 -3.99
CA ALA A 101 2.63 12.87 -3.64
C ALA A 101 1.99 14.24 -3.40
N ARG A 102 0.80 14.49 -3.97
CA ARG A 102 0.14 15.80 -3.92
C ARG A 102 -0.69 15.94 -2.65
N PRO A 103 -0.54 17.05 -1.90
CA PRO A 103 -1.34 17.28 -0.67
C PRO A 103 -2.85 17.24 -0.88
N ALA A 104 -3.34 17.64 -2.07
CA ALA A 104 -4.76 17.57 -2.41
C ALA A 104 -5.36 16.15 -2.36
N ASN A 105 -4.52 15.11 -2.41
CA ASN A 105 -4.93 13.71 -2.38
C ASN A 105 -4.66 13.03 -1.02
N ASP A 106 -4.40 13.80 0.04
CA ASP A 106 -4.12 13.25 1.37
C ASP A 106 -5.27 12.38 1.90
N ALA A 107 -6.51 12.76 1.63
CA ALA A 107 -7.67 11.95 2.03
C ALA A 107 -7.71 10.58 1.35
N ILE A 108 -7.25 10.48 0.09
CA ILE A 108 -7.12 9.20 -0.62
C ILE A 108 -5.99 8.38 0.00
N ALA A 109 -4.86 9.02 0.34
CA ALA A 109 -3.76 8.35 1.03
C ALA A 109 -4.21 7.80 2.39
N ALA A 110 -5.01 8.57 3.15
CA ALA A 110 -5.55 8.15 4.43
C ALA A 110 -6.48 6.93 4.31
N ILE A 111 -7.37 6.88 3.31
CA ILE A 111 -8.20 5.67 3.06
C ILE A 111 -7.34 4.44 2.75
N LEU A 112 -6.33 4.57 1.89
CA LEU A 112 -5.44 3.45 1.59
C LEU A 112 -4.69 2.98 2.85
N GLU A 113 -4.31 3.91 3.72
CA GLU A 113 -3.69 3.62 5.00
C GLU A 113 -4.67 2.91 5.95
N GLU A 114 -5.93 3.35 6.05
CA GLU A 114 -6.98 2.66 6.81
C GLU A 114 -7.19 1.23 6.33
N VAL A 115 -7.28 1.02 5.01
CA VAL A 115 -7.40 -0.32 4.42
C VAL A 115 -6.23 -1.20 4.81
N ALA A 116 -5.01 -0.68 4.77
CA ALA A 116 -3.80 -1.42 5.06
C ALA A 116 -3.56 -1.67 6.57
N THR A 117 -4.14 -0.88 7.47
CA THR A 117 -3.84 -0.95 8.92
C THR A 117 -5.04 -1.39 9.75
N LEU A 118 -6.25 -0.95 9.42
CA LEU A 118 -7.46 -1.27 10.17
C LEU A 118 -8.34 -2.30 9.45
N HIS A 119 -8.72 -2.03 8.19
CA HIS A 119 -9.70 -2.87 7.52
C HIS A 119 -9.22 -4.31 7.33
N TYR A 120 -7.92 -4.53 7.06
CA TYR A 120 -7.38 -5.89 6.99
C TYR A 120 -7.58 -6.63 8.32
N ARG A 121 -7.42 -5.96 9.49
CA ARG A 121 -7.65 -6.54 10.81
C ARG A 121 -9.13 -6.86 11.03
N LEU A 122 -10.02 -5.95 10.61
CA LEU A 122 -11.47 -6.20 10.66
C LEU A 122 -11.83 -7.50 9.94
N VAL A 123 -11.25 -7.74 8.76
CA VAL A 123 -11.53 -8.96 7.98
C VAL A 123 -10.87 -10.19 8.60
N LEU A 124 -9.57 -10.12 8.94
CA LEU A 124 -8.82 -11.28 9.42
C LEU A 124 -9.18 -11.69 10.86
N GLU A 125 -9.39 -10.72 11.75
CA GLU A 125 -9.57 -10.98 13.17
C GLU A 125 -11.06 -11.19 13.54
N SER A 126 -12.02 -10.75 12.70
CA SER A 126 -13.45 -10.82 13.03
C SER A 126 -13.94 -12.22 13.44
N PRO A 127 -13.61 -13.31 12.71
CA PRO A 127 -14.06 -14.64 13.13
C PRO A 127 -13.56 -15.04 14.52
N THR A 128 -12.31 -14.76 14.83
CA THR A 128 -11.68 -15.08 16.12
C THR A 128 -12.23 -14.20 17.24
N ARG A 129 -12.41 -12.90 16.99
CA ARG A 129 -12.98 -11.96 17.96
C ARG A 129 -14.44 -12.31 18.28
N MET A 130 -15.24 -12.62 17.26
CA MET A 130 -16.63 -13.04 17.44
C MET A 130 -16.74 -14.32 18.28
N ALA A 131 -15.91 -15.33 18.01
CA ALA A 131 -15.86 -16.56 18.81
C ALA A 131 -15.49 -16.30 20.29
N ALA A 132 -14.72 -15.23 20.55
CA ALA A 132 -14.35 -14.81 21.91
C ALA A 132 -15.31 -13.78 22.53
N GLY A 133 -16.48 -13.52 21.89
CA GLY A 133 -17.46 -12.52 22.37
C GLY A 133 -16.97 -11.07 22.30
N ARG A 134 -15.90 -10.79 21.55
CA ARG A 134 -15.32 -9.45 21.39
C ARG A 134 -15.76 -8.83 20.07
N ARG A 135 -15.92 -7.50 20.08
CA ARG A 135 -16.29 -6.73 18.89
C ARG A 135 -15.24 -5.63 18.64
N PHE A 136 -15.10 -5.21 17.39
CA PHE A 136 -14.44 -3.96 17.08
C PHE A 136 -15.28 -2.79 17.55
N THR A 137 -14.63 -1.75 18.03
CA THR A 137 -15.24 -0.52 18.55
C THR A 137 -14.55 0.70 17.95
N LEU A 138 -15.04 1.89 18.23
CA LEU A 138 -14.37 3.13 17.83
C LEU A 138 -12.97 3.27 18.42
N ALA A 139 -12.71 2.63 19.56
CA ALA A 139 -11.36 2.63 20.16
C ALA A 139 -10.32 1.83 19.36
N ASP A 140 -10.76 0.96 18.45
CA ASP A 140 -9.85 0.25 17.54
C ASP A 140 -9.44 1.10 16.33
N GLN A 141 -10.05 2.27 16.13
CA GLN A 141 -9.78 3.19 15.02
C GLN A 141 -8.71 4.22 15.38
N ASP A 142 -7.94 4.63 14.37
CA ASP A 142 -7.07 5.80 14.47
C ASP A 142 -7.86 7.06 14.11
N GLY A 143 -8.20 7.87 15.11
CA GLY A 143 -9.00 9.07 14.92
C GLY A 143 -8.36 10.12 14.02
N VAL A 144 -7.01 10.20 13.98
CA VAL A 144 -6.30 11.10 13.06
C VAL A 144 -6.48 10.64 11.63
N LEU A 145 -6.39 9.34 11.41
CA LEU A 145 -6.52 8.74 10.08
C LEU A 145 -7.96 8.90 9.55
N VAL A 146 -8.96 8.65 10.41
CA VAL A 146 -10.38 8.88 10.10
C VAL A 146 -10.65 10.35 9.77
N ALA A 147 -10.08 11.29 10.53
CA ALA A 147 -10.23 12.72 10.26
C ALA A 147 -9.61 13.13 8.92
N ARG A 148 -8.47 12.53 8.52
CA ARG A 148 -7.84 12.79 7.22
C ARG A 148 -8.63 12.21 6.04
N SER A 149 -9.27 11.06 6.20
CA SER A 149 -10.05 10.39 5.15
C SER A 149 -11.45 11.01 4.95
N SER A 150 -12.05 11.56 6.02
CA SER A 150 -13.41 12.12 6.03
C SER A 150 -13.73 13.13 4.91
N PRO A 151 -12.81 13.99 4.43
CA PRO A 151 -13.12 14.93 3.33
C PRO A 151 -13.60 14.27 2.05
N LEU A 152 -13.27 12.99 1.81
CA LEU A 152 -13.79 12.25 0.65
C LEU A 152 -15.29 11.97 0.71
N LEU A 153 -15.87 11.97 1.90
CA LEU A 153 -17.30 11.73 2.11
C LEU A 153 -18.14 13.00 1.94
N ARG A 154 -17.53 14.20 1.94
CA ARG A 154 -18.25 15.48 1.88
C ARG A 154 -19.23 15.60 0.72
N PRO A 155 -18.88 15.26 -0.54
CA PRO A 155 -19.83 15.37 -1.65
C PRO A 155 -21.09 14.54 -1.41
N PHE A 156 -20.94 13.32 -0.89
CA PHE A 156 -22.05 12.40 -0.60
C PHE A 156 -22.91 12.88 0.57
N VAL A 157 -22.28 13.46 1.60
CA VAL A 157 -23.00 14.06 2.73
C VAL A 157 -23.80 15.28 2.30
N HIS A 158 -23.24 16.15 1.44
CA HIS A 158 -23.95 17.30 0.90
C HIS A 158 -25.16 16.88 0.05
N GLU A 159 -24.95 15.91 -0.85
CA GLU A 159 -26.04 15.35 -1.67
C GLU A 159 -27.18 14.80 -0.80
N ALA A 160 -26.84 14.01 0.24
CA ALA A 160 -27.84 13.46 1.16
C ALA A 160 -28.57 14.56 1.98
N ILE A 161 -27.88 15.65 2.35
CA ILE A 161 -28.49 16.78 3.06
C ILE A 161 -29.44 17.52 2.11
N ASP A 162 -29.03 17.82 0.88
CA ASP A 162 -29.83 18.52 -0.12
C ASP A 162 -31.11 17.74 -0.50
N GLU A 163 -31.09 16.40 -0.39
CA GLU A 163 -32.27 15.55 -0.59
C GLU A 163 -33.25 15.58 0.59
N VAL A 164 -32.76 15.81 1.81
CA VAL A 164 -33.57 15.69 3.05
C VAL A 164 -33.99 17.04 3.59
N VAL A 165 -33.25 18.10 3.30
CA VAL A 165 -33.52 19.46 3.77
C VAL A 165 -33.97 20.32 2.59
N PRO A 166 -35.28 20.47 2.36
CA PRO A 166 -35.82 21.30 1.27
C PRO A 166 -35.56 22.79 1.48
#